data_1ee4e69d88ed53ac780e84c0267b6141
#
_entry.id   1ee4e69d88ed53ac780e84c0267b6141
#
_cell.length_a   1.000
_cell.length_b   1.000
_cell.length_c   1.000
_cell.angle_alpha   90.00
_cell.angle_beta   90.00
_cell.angle_gamma   90.00
#
_symmetry.space_group_name_H-M   'P 1'
#
loop_
_entity.id
_entity.type
_entity.pdbx_description
1 polymer ?
#
loop_
_entity_poly.entity_id
_entity_poly.type
_entity_poly.pdbx_seq_one_letter_code
_entity_poly.pdbx_strand_id
1 'polypeptide(L)'
;DLISSVYNNVSQLFVGKLYAADVLGFFNQAQKLKELPVTSTMQAVQSVTFPALSKIADDERKFAESYRQGVMIVAFVMLPMMAGLIVVAPEMVDSLLGEKWMPMVPYFQVISLAGMFAPIATVSNNVLKVKSNGRIIVRLEVVKKVVMTLVLILTIPHSVLAVTWGLSAMAFFEMILNFGATTRYAGLTAGRFLRTLLPIASATAAMFGVVWAFGHFTSFAPLPTFLLKVAVGVVCYAGFGALFRLEAMRVAWELVKKLFR
;
A
#
# COMPACT_ATOMS: atom_id res chain seq x y z
N ASP A 1 -11.14 -4.20 17.69
CA ASP A 1 -9.69 -4.43 17.49
C ASP A 1 -9.24 -5.86 17.74
N LEU A 2 -9.78 -6.61 18.78
CA LEU A 2 -9.43 -8.02 19.03
C LEU A 2 -9.76 -8.92 17.83
N ILE A 3 -10.92 -8.77 17.21
CA ILE A 3 -11.35 -9.56 16.04
C ILE A 3 -10.39 -9.33 14.87
N SER A 4 -9.99 -8.09 14.63
CA SER A 4 -9.03 -7.78 13.56
C SER A 4 -7.65 -8.37 13.83
N SER A 5 -7.19 -8.33 15.06
CA SER A 5 -5.92 -8.96 15.46
C SER A 5 -5.97 -10.49 15.30
N VAL A 6 -7.08 -11.13 15.65
CA VAL A 6 -7.27 -12.58 15.43
C VAL A 6 -7.22 -12.88 13.93
N TYR A 7 -7.94 -12.13 13.09
CA TYR A 7 -7.95 -12.37 11.65
C TYR A 7 -6.59 -12.08 10.97
N ASN A 8 -5.85 -11.08 11.42
CA ASN A 8 -4.51 -10.81 10.90
C ASN A 8 -3.52 -11.94 11.21
N ASN A 9 -3.71 -12.63 12.32
CA ASN A 9 -2.89 -13.78 12.71
C ASN A 9 -3.42 -15.11 12.17
N VAL A 10 -4.67 -15.18 11.72
CA VAL A 10 -5.28 -16.42 11.22
C VAL A 10 -4.49 -16.99 10.04
N SER A 11 -4.08 -16.15 9.07
CA SER A 11 -3.27 -16.59 7.94
C SER A 11 -1.93 -17.20 8.38
N GLN A 12 -1.27 -16.60 9.38
CA GLN A 12 -0.02 -17.10 9.94
C GLN A 12 -0.21 -18.43 10.69
N LEU A 13 -1.30 -18.57 11.45
CA LEU A 13 -1.64 -19.80 12.17
C LEU A 13 -1.92 -20.96 11.20
N PHE A 14 -2.67 -20.72 10.14
CA PHE A 14 -2.97 -21.75 9.13
C PHE A 14 -1.71 -22.14 8.35
N VAL A 15 -0.92 -21.16 7.91
CA VAL A 15 0.36 -21.43 7.23
C VAL A 15 1.28 -22.23 8.16
N GLY A 16 1.38 -21.87 9.45
CA GLY A 16 2.23 -22.57 10.43
C GLY A 16 1.78 -23.98 10.75
N LYS A 17 0.48 -24.31 10.61
CA LYS A 17 -0.06 -25.66 10.87
C LYS A 17 0.06 -26.58 9.66
N LEU A 18 0.00 -26.05 8.45
CA LEU A 18 -0.11 -26.82 7.21
C LEU A 18 1.20 -26.89 6.40
N TYR A 19 2.13 -25.97 6.65
CA TYR A 19 3.37 -25.85 5.90
C TYR A 19 4.59 -25.99 6.82
N ALA A 20 5.75 -26.26 6.23
CA ALA A 20 7.01 -26.39 6.97
C ALA A 20 7.37 -25.08 7.70
N ALA A 21 8.06 -25.20 8.84
CA ALA A 21 8.45 -24.06 9.67
C ALA A 21 9.29 -23.02 8.94
N ASP A 22 10.15 -23.45 7.99
CA ASP A 22 10.98 -22.57 7.19
C ASP A 22 10.13 -21.68 6.27
N VAL A 23 9.11 -22.23 5.63
CA VAL A 23 8.18 -21.51 4.75
C VAL A 23 7.39 -20.47 5.55
N LEU A 24 6.94 -20.82 6.75
CA LEU A 24 6.32 -19.88 7.68
C LEU A 24 7.28 -18.75 8.06
N GLY A 25 8.55 -19.08 8.31
CA GLY A 25 9.60 -18.11 8.59
C GLY A 25 9.78 -17.09 7.46
N PHE A 26 9.89 -17.56 6.23
CA PHE A 26 9.99 -16.69 5.04
C PHE A 26 8.77 -15.81 4.84
N PHE A 27 7.57 -16.35 4.97
CA PHE A 27 6.33 -15.59 4.86
C PHE A 27 6.22 -14.51 5.96
N ASN A 28 6.50 -14.85 7.22
CA ASN A 28 6.46 -13.90 8.32
C ASN A 28 7.49 -12.78 8.16
N GLN A 29 8.70 -13.11 7.70
CA GLN A 29 9.72 -12.08 7.46
C GLN A 29 9.33 -11.15 6.33
N ALA A 30 8.75 -11.69 5.25
CA ALA A 30 8.20 -10.89 4.15
C ALA A 30 7.10 -9.92 4.65
N GLN A 31 6.18 -10.41 5.49
CA GLN A 31 5.15 -9.56 6.10
C GLN A 31 5.74 -8.45 6.98
N LYS A 32 6.69 -8.77 7.85
CA LYS A 32 7.35 -7.79 8.71
C LYS A 32 8.01 -6.67 7.93
N LEU A 33 8.76 -6.99 6.88
CA LEU A 33 9.41 -5.99 6.04
C LEU A 33 8.40 -5.07 5.33
N LYS A 34 7.30 -5.63 4.80
CA LYS A 34 6.23 -4.85 4.19
C LYS A 34 5.53 -3.96 5.22
N GLU A 35 5.35 -4.43 6.46
CA GLU A 35 4.63 -3.70 7.50
C GLU A 35 5.34 -2.42 7.96
N LEU A 36 6.66 -2.37 7.93
CA LEU A 36 7.42 -1.21 8.37
C LEU A 36 6.96 0.11 7.71
N PRO A 37 6.99 0.24 6.38
CA PRO A 37 6.52 1.47 5.72
C PRO A 37 4.99 1.61 5.75
N VAL A 38 4.24 0.51 5.72
CA VAL A 38 2.77 0.54 5.70
C VAL A 38 2.20 1.05 7.01
N THR A 39 2.63 0.49 8.14
CA THR A 39 2.11 0.87 9.47
C THR A 39 2.46 2.32 9.81
N SER A 40 3.70 2.75 9.53
CA SER A 40 4.13 4.13 9.74
C SER A 40 3.27 5.11 8.93
N THR A 41 3.01 4.79 7.65
CA THR A 41 2.17 5.62 6.79
C THR A 41 0.72 5.62 7.25
N MET A 42 0.17 4.47 7.63
CA MET A 42 -1.22 4.37 8.13
C MET A 42 -1.42 5.16 9.42
N GLN A 43 -0.46 5.13 10.34
CA GLN A 43 -0.49 5.93 11.57
C GLN A 43 -0.44 7.43 11.27
N ALA A 44 0.46 7.85 10.37
CA ALA A 44 0.54 9.25 9.93
C ALA A 44 -0.76 9.70 9.26
N VAL A 45 -1.34 8.87 8.39
CA VAL A 45 -2.63 9.14 7.74
C VAL A 45 -3.75 9.29 8.77
N GLN A 46 -3.83 8.40 9.75
CA GLN A 46 -4.87 8.47 10.78
C GLN A 46 -4.73 9.70 11.67
N SER A 47 -3.51 10.03 12.10
CA SER A 47 -3.25 11.14 13.00
C SER A 47 -3.50 12.51 12.36
N VAL A 48 -3.34 12.64 11.05
CA VAL A 48 -3.51 13.90 10.30
C VAL A 48 -4.88 13.97 9.62
N THR A 49 -5.27 12.93 8.89
CA THR A 49 -6.45 12.99 8.02
C THR A 49 -7.75 13.00 8.81
N PHE A 50 -7.85 12.21 9.89
CA PHE A 50 -9.08 12.14 10.67
C PHE A 50 -9.43 13.48 11.35
N PRO A 51 -8.54 14.15 12.11
CA PRO A 51 -8.83 15.45 12.69
C PRO A 51 -9.05 16.55 11.64
N ALA A 52 -8.31 16.51 10.52
CA ALA A 52 -8.47 17.50 9.45
C ALA A 52 -9.87 17.40 8.82
N LEU A 53 -10.32 16.19 8.47
CA LEU A 53 -11.66 15.96 7.92
C LEU A 53 -12.76 16.28 8.92
N SER A 54 -12.58 15.98 10.20
CA SER A 54 -13.57 16.27 11.24
C SER A 54 -13.84 17.78 11.40
N LYS A 55 -12.80 18.62 11.28
CA LYS A 55 -12.93 20.09 11.40
C LYS A 55 -13.72 20.73 10.26
N ILE A 56 -13.76 20.10 9.09
CA ILE A 56 -14.41 20.62 7.87
C ILE A 56 -15.62 19.76 7.46
N ALA A 57 -16.13 18.97 8.39
CA ALA A 57 -17.20 18.01 8.11
C ALA A 57 -18.46 18.66 7.50
N ASP A 58 -18.76 19.92 7.88
CA ASP A 58 -19.96 20.62 7.42
C ASP A 58 -19.78 21.34 6.07
N ASP A 59 -18.54 21.49 5.59
CA ASP A 59 -18.26 22.10 4.27
C ASP A 59 -18.00 20.98 3.24
N GLU A 60 -19.03 20.60 2.51
CA GLU A 60 -18.99 19.48 1.56
C GLU A 60 -17.91 19.65 0.48
N ARG A 61 -17.69 20.87 -0.02
CA ARG A 61 -16.71 21.15 -1.07
C ARG A 61 -15.29 20.99 -0.57
N LYS A 62 -14.98 21.61 0.59
CA LYS A 62 -13.66 21.47 1.21
C LYS A 62 -13.41 20.05 1.67
N PHE A 63 -14.43 19.36 2.16
CA PHE A 63 -14.34 17.98 2.58
C PHE A 63 -13.96 17.04 1.42
N ALA A 64 -14.68 17.14 0.29
CA ALA A 64 -14.39 16.35 -0.91
C ALA A 64 -12.97 16.62 -1.44
N GLU A 65 -12.54 17.89 -1.46
CA GLU A 65 -11.20 18.25 -1.93
C GLU A 65 -10.11 17.77 -0.97
N SER A 66 -10.30 17.90 0.34
CA SER A 66 -9.34 17.38 1.34
C SER A 66 -9.23 15.86 1.31
N TYR A 67 -10.35 15.14 1.08
CA TYR A 67 -10.32 13.70 0.87
C TYR A 67 -9.52 13.34 -0.38
N ARG A 68 -9.77 14.01 -1.52
CA ARG A 68 -9.03 13.80 -2.76
C ARG A 68 -7.53 14.02 -2.57
N GLN A 69 -7.16 15.13 -1.90
CA GLN A 69 -5.76 15.44 -1.61
C GLN A 69 -5.12 14.40 -0.69
N GLY A 70 -5.83 13.91 0.32
CA GLY A 70 -5.36 12.84 1.19
C GLY A 70 -5.06 11.55 0.41
N VAL A 71 -5.98 11.12 -0.46
CA VAL A 71 -5.77 9.97 -1.36
C VAL A 71 -4.56 10.20 -2.27
N MET A 72 -4.47 11.39 -2.87
CA MET A 72 -3.39 11.76 -3.79
C MET A 72 -2.02 11.70 -3.11
N ILE A 73 -1.87 12.29 -1.92
CA ILE A 73 -0.59 12.33 -1.19
C ILE A 73 -0.17 10.92 -0.77
N VAL A 74 -1.11 10.14 -0.23
CA VAL A 74 -0.83 8.76 0.19
C VAL A 74 -0.43 7.90 -1.01
N ALA A 75 -1.15 7.99 -2.13
CA ALA A 75 -0.81 7.26 -3.34
C ALA A 75 0.55 7.70 -3.91
N PHE A 76 0.85 9.02 -3.90
CA PHE A 76 2.12 9.57 -4.38
C PHE A 76 3.34 9.01 -3.64
N VAL A 77 3.20 8.69 -2.36
CA VAL A 77 4.27 8.11 -1.55
C VAL A 77 4.26 6.58 -1.64
N MET A 78 3.09 5.95 -1.43
CA MET A 78 3.01 4.50 -1.26
C MET A 78 3.18 3.71 -2.55
N LEU A 79 2.63 4.20 -3.68
CA LEU A 79 2.73 3.47 -4.94
C LEU A 79 4.19 3.32 -5.40
N PRO A 80 4.99 4.40 -5.53
CA PRO A 80 6.39 4.26 -5.95
C PRO A 80 7.27 3.56 -4.90
N MET A 81 7.01 3.77 -3.61
CA MET A 81 7.77 3.11 -2.54
C MET A 81 7.59 1.59 -2.58
N MET A 82 6.35 1.11 -2.66
CA MET A 82 6.07 -0.32 -2.74
C MET A 82 6.52 -0.94 -4.07
N ALA A 83 6.33 -0.24 -5.20
CA ALA A 83 6.83 -0.68 -6.49
C ALA A 83 8.37 -0.75 -6.51
N GLY A 84 9.03 0.24 -5.90
CA GLY A 84 10.46 0.23 -5.69
C GLY A 84 10.93 -0.98 -4.88
N LEU A 85 10.29 -1.25 -3.75
CA LEU A 85 10.59 -2.43 -2.91
C LEU A 85 10.42 -3.75 -3.66
N ILE A 86 9.41 -3.86 -4.54
CA ILE A 86 9.19 -5.06 -5.36
C ILE A 86 10.36 -5.28 -6.31
N VAL A 87 10.84 -4.23 -7.00
CA VAL A 87 11.89 -4.36 -8.02
C VAL A 87 13.29 -4.52 -7.44
N VAL A 88 13.52 -4.02 -6.22
CA VAL A 88 14.82 -4.16 -5.53
C VAL A 88 14.85 -5.34 -4.55
N ALA A 89 13.75 -6.08 -4.42
CA ALA A 89 13.59 -7.15 -3.43
C ALA A 89 14.73 -8.19 -3.44
N PRO A 90 15.17 -8.72 -4.60
CA PRO A 90 16.25 -9.71 -4.60
C PRO A 90 17.55 -9.18 -4.01
N GLU A 91 18.01 -8.03 -4.47
CA GLU A 91 19.27 -7.44 -4.02
C GLU A 91 19.18 -6.94 -2.57
N MET A 92 18.03 -6.41 -2.19
CA MET A 92 17.78 -5.99 -0.81
C MET A 92 17.83 -7.17 0.16
N VAL A 93 17.17 -8.27 -0.17
CA VAL A 93 17.14 -9.46 0.68
C VAL A 93 18.53 -10.09 0.76
N ASP A 94 19.20 -10.26 -0.36
CA ASP A 94 20.55 -10.84 -0.38
C ASP A 94 21.54 -10.00 0.40
N SER A 95 21.54 -8.67 0.19
CA SER A 95 22.50 -7.78 0.84
C SER A 95 22.28 -7.55 2.33
N LEU A 96 21.01 -7.53 2.80
CA LEU A 96 20.66 -7.21 4.17
C LEU A 96 20.41 -8.43 5.05
N LEU A 97 19.87 -9.51 4.49
CA LEU A 97 19.50 -10.71 5.23
C LEU A 97 20.35 -11.92 4.86
N GLY A 98 20.97 -11.90 3.68
CA GLY A 98 21.82 -12.97 3.14
C GLY A 98 21.04 -14.00 2.33
N GLU A 99 21.81 -14.82 1.58
CA GLU A 99 21.31 -15.81 0.60
C GLU A 99 20.26 -16.78 1.19
N LYS A 100 20.38 -17.13 2.45
CA LYS A 100 19.43 -18.00 3.18
C LYS A 100 17.98 -17.50 3.07
N TRP A 101 17.78 -16.19 2.96
CA TRP A 101 16.47 -15.57 2.92
C TRP A 101 15.91 -15.35 1.52
N MET A 102 16.67 -15.69 0.47
CA MET A 102 16.21 -15.53 -0.93
C MET A 102 14.86 -16.21 -1.24
N PRO A 103 14.50 -17.36 -0.63
CA PRO A 103 13.18 -17.95 -0.85
C PRO A 103 11.99 -17.08 -0.40
N MET A 104 12.21 -16.05 0.44
CA MET A 104 11.15 -15.12 0.84
C MET A 104 10.82 -14.06 -0.23
N VAL A 105 11.71 -13.82 -1.20
CA VAL A 105 11.57 -12.75 -2.20
C VAL A 105 10.22 -12.79 -2.93
N PRO A 106 9.73 -13.92 -3.46
CA PRO A 106 8.43 -13.98 -4.11
C PRO A 106 7.28 -13.59 -3.19
N TYR A 107 7.32 -14.01 -1.91
CA TYR A 107 6.31 -13.63 -0.92
C TYR A 107 6.35 -12.13 -0.65
N PHE A 108 7.56 -11.56 -0.49
CA PHE A 108 7.73 -10.13 -0.25
C PHE A 108 7.27 -9.27 -1.43
N GLN A 109 7.59 -9.68 -2.66
CA GLN A 109 7.14 -8.98 -3.86
C GLN A 109 5.61 -8.94 -3.97
N VAL A 110 4.97 -10.07 -3.77
CA VAL A 110 3.50 -10.17 -3.87
C VAL A 110 2.82 -9.44 -2.72
N ILE A 111 3.26 -9.61 -1.47
CA ILE A 111 2.60 -8.95 -0.33
C ILE A 111 2.82 -7.42 -0.33
N SER A 112 3.88 -6.93 -0.98
CA SER A 112 4.12 -5.50 -1.15
C SER A 112 3.05 -4.82 -2.02
N LEU A 113 2.37 -5.57 -2.90
CA LEU A 113 1.18 -5.07 -3.62
C LEU A 113 0.07 -4.67 -2.65
N ALA A 114 -0.16 -5.44 -1.58
CA ALA A 114 -1.11 -5.06 -0.54
C ALA A 114 -0.74 -3.72 0.12
N GLY A 115 0.56 -3.46 0.31
CA GLY A 115 1.07 -2.22 0.85
C GLY A 115 0.75 -0.99 0.00
N MET A 116 0.56 -1.15 -1.30
CA MET A 116 0.15 -0.05 -2.18
C MET A 116 -1.27 0.45 -1.86
N PHE A 117 -2.18 -0.45 -1.51
CA PHE A 117 -3.61 -0.17 -1.43
C PHE A 117 -4.11 0.09 -0.01
N ALA A 118 -3.53 -0.56 1.00
CA ALA A 118 -3.99 -0.47 2.38
C ALA A 118 -4.00 0.95 2.97
N PRO A 119 -2.97 1.80 2.81
CA PRO A 119 -3.02 3.18 3.29
C PRO A 119 -4.04 4.05 2.55
N ILE A 120 -4.27 3.81 1.26
CA ILE A 120 -5.32 4.50 0.48
C ILE A 120 -6.71 4.14 1.02
N ALA A 121 -6.94 2.85 1.31
CA ALA A 121 -8.16 2.37 1.94
C ALA A 121 -8.40 3.02 3.31
N THR A 122 -7.33 3.30 4.07
CA THR A 122 -7.39 3.97 5.38
C THR A 122 -7.90 5.41 5.26
N VAL A 123 -7.50 6.16 4.24
CA VAL A 123 -8.03 7.52 4.00
C VAL A 123 -9.55 7.47 3.78
N SER A 124 -10.02 6.52 2.96
CA SER A 124 -11.45 6.32 2.71
C SER A 124 -12.19 5.92 4.00
N ASN A 125 -11.59 5.06 4.82
CA ASN A 125 -12.17 4.66 6.11
C ASN A 125 -12.32 5.84 7.07
N ASN A 126 -11.37 6.80 7.09
CA ASN A 126 -11.49 8.02 7.88
C ASN A 126 -12.69 8.89 7.45
N VAL A 127 -12.98 8.97 6.16
CA VAL A 127 -14.20 9.63 5.66
C VAL A 127 -15.46 8.96 6.24
N LEU A 128 -15.52 7.63 6.23
CA LEU A 128 -16.66 6.90 6.80
C LEU A 128 -16.79 7.14 8.31
N LYS A 129 -15.68 7.18 9.04
CA LYS A 129 -15.67 7.48 10.48
C LYS A 129 -16.22 8.88 10.80
N VAL A 130 -15.96 9.87 9.94
CA VAL A 130 -16.39 11.26 10.14
C VAL A 130 -17.85 11.48 9.71
N LYS A 131 -18.25 10.94 8.55
CA LYS A 131 -19.51 11.29 7.88
C LYS A 131 -20.60 10.22 7.99
N SER A 132 -20.28 8.97 8.34
CA SER A 132 -21.24 7.89 8.34
C SER A 132 -21.69 7.46 9.73
N ASN A 133 -22.84 6.76 9.78
CA ASN A 133 -23.25 6.05 10.97
C ASN A 133 -22.38 4.81 11.16
N GLY A 134 -21.98 4.51 12.39
CA GLY A 134 -21.14 3.35 12.72
C GLY A 134 -21.66 2.01 12.17
N ARG A 135 -22.98 1.89 11.90
CA ARG A 135 -23.60 0.70 11.29
C ARG A 135 -23.02 0.36 9.91
N ILE A 136 -22.66 1.36 9.10
CA ILE A 136 -22.06 1.12 7.78
C ILE A 136 -20.67 0.55 7.95
N ILE A 137 -19.88 1.10 8.86
CA ILE A 137 -18.54 0.61 9.16
C ILE A 137 -18.59 -0.86 9.59
N VAL A 138 -19.50 -1.18 10.51
CA VAL A 138 -19.68 -2.58 10.96
C VAL A 138 -20.06 -3.51 9.80
N ARG A 139 -21.01 -3.09 8.94
CA ARG A 139 -21.38 -3.89 7.75
C ARG A 139 -20.21 -4.13 6.81
N LEU A 140 -19.42 -3.09 6.53
CA LEU A 140 -18.24 -3.21 5.70
C LEU A 140 -17.20 -4.16 6.32
N GLU A 141 -16.97 -4.05 7.64
CA GLU A 141 -16.07 -4.97 8.35
C GLU A 141 -16.56 -6.42 8.27
N VAL A 142 -17.87 -6.68 8.43
CA VAL A 142 -18.43 -8.02 8.25
C VAL A 142 -18.17 -8.54 6.82
N VAL A 143 -18.46 -7.74 5.80
CA VAL A 143 -18.21 -8.11 4.40
C VAL A 143 -16.75 -8.45 4.18
N LYS A 144 -15.83 -7.59 4.65
CA LYS A 144 -14.38 -7.83 4.54
C LYS A 144 -13.96 -9.15 5.22
N LYS A 145 -14.50 -9.44 6.41
CA LYS A 145 -14.17 -10.69 7.14
C LYS A 145 -14.70 -11.92 6.43
N VAL A 146 -15.92 -11.86 5.90
CA VAL A 146 -16.48 -12.95 5.10
C VAL A 146 -15.64 -13.21 3.84
N VAL A 147 -15.35 -12.16 3.07
CA VAL A 147 -14.53 -12.29 1.85
C VAL A 147 -13.12 -12.80 2.19
N MET A 148 -12.50 -12.28 3.25
CA MET A 148 -11.18 -12.75 3.71
C MET A 148 -11.19 -14.23 4.07
N THR A 149 -12.23 -14.70 4.78
CA THR A 149 -12.39 -16.12 5.13
C THR A 149 -12.49 -16.98 3.87
N LEU A 150 -13.28 -16.57 2.89
CA LEU A 150 -13.42 -17.28 1.61
C LEU A 150 -12.08 -17.31 0.84
N VAL A 151 -11.37 -16.19 0.77
CA VAL A 151 -10.06 -16.10 0.14
C VAL A 151 -9.07 -17.06 0.81
N LEU A 152 -9.03 -17.11 2.14
CA LEU A 152 -8.14 -18.02 2.87
C LEU A 152 -8.52 -19.48 2.63
N ILE A 153 -9.80 -19.84 2.69
CA ILE A 153 -10.27 -21.21 2.41
C ILE A 153 -9.85 -21.66 1.00
N LEU A 154 -9.92 -20.76 0.02
CA LEU A 154 -9.58 -21.07 -1.36
C LEU A 154 -8.06 -21.12 -1.60
N THR A 155 -7.27 -20.31 -0.90
CA THR A 155 -5.84 -20.16 -1.19
C THR A 155 -4.95 -21.06 -0.34
N ILE A 156 -5.30 -21.31 0.92
CA ILE A 156 -4.52 -22.14 1.85
C ILE A 156 -4.21 -23.55 1.30
N PRO A 157 -5.15 -24.28 0.67
CA PRO A 157 -4.85 -25.63 0.18
C PRO A 157 -3.84 -25.67 -0.97
N HIS A 158 -3.57 -24.57 -1.66
CA HIS A 158 -2.73 -24.54 -2.86
C HIS A 158 -1.26 -24.25 -2.54
N SER A 159 -0.96 -23.10 -1.96
CA SER A 159 0.40 -22.73 -1.59
C SER A 159 0.43 -21.46 -0.73
N VAL A 160 1.55 -21.21 -0.01
CA VAL A 160 1.77 -19.96 0.70
C VAL A 160 1.81 -18.75 -0.24
N LEU A 161 2.33 -18.94 -1.46
CA LEU A 161 2.30 -17.89 -2.47
C LEU A 161 0.86 -17.56 -2.92
N ALA A 162 -0.02 -18.55 -3.03
CA ALA A 162 -1.44 -18.33 -3.31
C ALA A 162 -2.11 -17.54 -2.16
N VAL A 163 -1.80 -17.85 -0.91
CA VAL A 163 -2.26 -17.06 0.26
C VAL A 163 -1.78 -15.62 0.14
N THR A 164 -0.52 -15.40 -0.23
CA THR A 164 0.05 -14.06 -0.40
C THR A 164 -0.67 -13.25 -1.50
N TRP A 165 -0.99 -13.89 -2.62
CA TRP A 165 -1.83 -13.30 -3.68
C TRP A 165 -3.24 -12.98 -3.19
N GLY A 166 -3.84 -13.88 -2.41
CA GLY A 166 -5.14 -13.66 -1.79
C GLY A 166 -5.16 -12.44 -0.87
N LEU A 167 -4.13 -12.28 -0.02
CA LEU A 167 -3.99 -11.11 0.85
C LEU A 167 -3.84 -9.81 0.06
N SER A 168 -3.10 -9.83 -1.04
CA SER A 168 -2.90 -8.66 -1.90
C SER A 168 -4.19 -8.29 -2.66
N ALA A 169 -4.91 -9.27 -3.17
CA ALA A 169 -6.21 -9.07 -3.79
C ALA A 169 -7.24 -8.52 -2.78
N MET A 170 -7.17 -9.00 -1.52
CA MET A 170 -8.03 -8.50 -0.46
C MET A 170 -7.77 -7.03 -0.12
N ALA A 171 -6.51 -6.59 -0.07
CA ALA A 171 -6.17 -5.19 0.15
C ALA A 171 -6.70 -4.27 -0.97
N PHE A 172 -6.62 -4.74 -2.22
CA PHE A 172 -7.22 -4.05 -3.36
C PHE A 172 -8.76 -3.99 -3.25
N PHE A 173 -9.39 -5.11 -2.90
CA PHE A 173 -10.83 -5.18 -2.66
C PHE A 173 -11.27 -4.22 -1.55
N GLU A 174 -10.53 -4.17 -0.43
CA GLU A 174 -10.77 -3.22 0.66
C GLU A 174 -10.74 -1.77 0.20
N MET A 175 -9.75 -1.42 -0.62
CA MET A 175 -9.65 -0.07 -1.19
C MET A 175 -10.89 0.28 -2.01
N ILE A 176 -11.33 -0.62 -2.90
CA ILE A 176 -12.51 -0.41 -3.73
C ILE A 176 -13.79 -0.35 -2.88
N LEU A 177 -13.94 -1.25 -1.92
CA LEU A 177 -15.12 -1.33 -1.05
C LEU A 177 -15.26 -0.06 -0.19
N ASN A 178 -14.17 0.37 0.47
CA ASN A 178 -14.17 1.59 1.27
C ASN A 178 -14.43 2.82 0.41
N PHE A 179 -13.77 2.92 -0.76
CA PHE A 179 -14.02 4.01 -1.70
C PHE A 179 -15.47 4.02 -2.17
N GLY A 180 -16.02 2.90 -2.62
CA GLY A 180 -17.41 2.79 -3.06
C GLY A 180 -18.41 3.25 -1.99
N ALA A 181 -18.15 2.88 -0.73
CA ALA A 181 -18.97 3.33 0.40
C ALA A 181 -18.84 4.85 0.64
N THR A 182 -17.67 5.47 0.39
CA THR A 182 -17.46 6.90 0.60
C THR A 182 -18.05 7.80 -0.47
N THR A 183 -18.36 7.29 -1.66
CA THR A 183 -18.90 8.10 -2.78
C THR A 183 -20.16 8.87 -2.39
N ARG A 184 -20.98 8.29 -1.51
CA ARG A 184 -22.23 8.92 -1.03
C ARG A 184 -21.99 10.06 -0.04
N TYR A 185 -20.84 10.08 0.64
CA TYR A 185 -20.55 10.99 1.75
C TYR A 185 -19.54 12.08 1.38
N ALA A 186 -18.63 11.78 0.47
CA ALA A 186 -17.52 12.67 0.16
C ALA A 186 -17.64 13.40 -1.17
N GLY A 187 -18.68 13.14 -1.97
CA GLY A 187 -18.85 13.79 -3.28
C GLY A 187 -17.72 13.50 -4.29
N LEU A 188 -16.83 12.55 -3.99
CA LEU A 188 -15.75 12.15 -4.89
C LEU A 188 -16.22 11.01 -5.79
N THR A 189 -16.45 11.31 -7.07
CA THR A 189 -16.87 10.31 -8.05
C THR A 189 -15.73 9.37 -8.44
N ALA A 190 -16.07 8.15 -8.90
CA ALA A 190 -15.08 7.17 -9.36
C ALA A 190 -14.16 7.72 -10.47
N GLY A 191 -14.70 8.52 -11.38
CA GLY A 191 -13.90 9.16 -12.43
C GLY A 191 -12.87 10.15 -11.88
N ARG A 192 -13.20 10.94 -10.86
CA ARG A 192 -12.24 11.83 -10.18
C ARG A 192 -11.19 11.06 -9.40
N PHE A 193 -11.59 10.00 -8.72
CA PHE A 193 -10.67 9.11 -8.00
C PHE A 193 -9.64 8.49 -8.95
N LEU A 194 -10.10 7.91 -10.05
CA LEU A 194 -9.23 7.35 -11.09
C LEU A 194 -8.31 8.41 -11.72
N ARG A 195 -8.84 9.60 -12.06
CA ARG A 195 -8.03 10.71 -12.59
C ARG A 195 -6.96 11.18 -11.59
N THR A 196 -7.18 11.01 -10.30
CA THR A 196 -6.19 11.32 -9.26
C THR A 196 -5.10 10.26 -9.19
N LEU A 197 -5.45 8.97 -9.30
CA LEU A 197 -4.52 7.86 -9.18
C LEU A 197 -3.75 7.55 -10.47
N LEU A 198 -4.38 7.65 -11.64
CA LEU A 198 -3.80 7.27 -12.93
C LEU A 198 -2.43 7.94 -13.22
N PRO A 199 -2.26 9.27 -13.07
CA PRO A 199 -0.96 9.90 -13.33
C PRO A 199 0.13 9.41 -12.38
N ILE A 200 -0.22 9.14 -11.12
CA ILE A 200 0.71 8.62 -10.11
C ILE A 200 1.07 7.17 -10.45
N ALA A 201 0.07 6.36 -10.80
CA ALA A 201 0.28 4.96 -11.17
C ALA A 201 1.10 4.84 -12.47
N SER A 202 0.87 5.71 -13.48
CA SER A 202 1.67 5.70 -14.70
C SER A 202 3.13 6.11 -14.47
N ALA A 203 3.38 7.13 -13.65
CA ALA A 203 4.72 7.52 -13.25
C ALA A 203 5.43 6.41 -12.45
N THR A 204 4.69 5.74 -11.57
CA THR A 204 5.20 4.58 -10.81
C THR A 204 5.53 3.41 -11.72
N ALA A 205 4.66 3.09 -12.69
CA ALA A 205 4.91 2.02 -13.66
C ALA A 205 6.13 2.33 -14.56
N ALA A 206 6.28 3.57 -15.00
CA ALA A 206 7.45 4.01 -15.76
C ALA A 206 8.74 3.90 -14.93
N MET A 207 8.73 4.38 -13.68
CA MET A 207 9.84 4.19 -12.73
C MET A 207 10.18 2.71 -12.55
N PHE A 208 9.19 1.87 -12.31
CA PHE A 208 9.36 0.43 -12.14
C PHE A 208 10.04 -0.20 -13.37
N GLY A 209 9.55 0.13 -14.57
CA GLY A 209 10.11 -0.38 -15.84
C GLY A 209 11.57 0.04 -16.04
N VAL A 210 11.92 1.31 -15.74
CA VAL A 210 13.31 1.80 -15.84
C VAL A 210 14.23 1.10 -14.85
N VAL A 211 13.81 0.96 -13.57
CA VAL A 211 14.63 0.31 -12.54
C VAL A 211 14.79 -1.18 -12.82
N TRP A 212 13.73 -1.83 -13.31
CA TRP A 212 13.77 -3.24 -13.72
C TRP A 212 14.75 -3.45 -14.90
N ALA A 213 14.63 -2.63 -15.94
CA ALA A 213 15.54 -2.68 -17.09
C ALA A 213 16.98 -2.39 -16.66
N PHE A 214 17.23 -1.36 -15.83
CA PHE A 214 18.53 -1.05 -15.29
C PHE A 214 19.17 -2.24 -14.56
N GLY A 215 18.37 -2.97 -13.76
CA GLY A 215 18.84 -4.17 -13.07
C GLY A 215 19.24 -5.31 -14.00
N HIS A 216 18.69 -5.36 -15.22
CA HIS A 216 19.04 -6.39 -16.21
C HIS A 216 20.42 -6.14 -16.87
N PHE A 217 20.85 -4.87 -16.91
CA PHE A 217 22.13 -4.47 -17.50
C PHE A 217 23.26 -4.29 -16.48
N THR A 218 22.99 -4.45 -15.18
CA THR A 218 23.99 -4.29 -14.11
C THR A 218 24.33 -5.61 -13.45
N SER A 219 25.62 -5.94 -13.46
CA SER A 219 26.14 -7.18 -12.85
C SER A 219 27.12 -6.86 -11.72
N PHE A 220 26.74 -5.92 -10.82
CA PHE A 220 27.54 -5.59 -9.64
C PHE A 220 27.18 -6.51 -8.46
N ALA A 221 27.96 -6.40 -7.37
CA ALA A 221 27.61 -7.05 -6.11
C ALA A 221 26.21 -6.60 -5.61
N PRO A 222 25.50 -7.42 -4.79
CA PRO A 222 24.10 -7.15 -4.39
C PRO A 222 23.89 -5.78 -3.77
N LEU A 223 24.74 -5.38 -2.82
CA LEU A 223 24.60 -4.11 -2.09
C LEU A 223 24.78 -2.86 -2.99
N PRO A 224 25.82 -2.71 -3.83
CA PRO A 224 25.90 -1.62 -4.80
C PRO A 224 24.71 -1.60 -5.77
N THR A 225 24.29 -2.75 -6.28
CA THR A 225 23.12 -2.84 -7.18
C THR A 225 21.86 -2.36 -6.51
N PHE A 226 21.60 -2.78 -5.26
CA PHE A 226 20.48 -2.31 -4.45
C PHE A 226 20.48 -0.78 -4.32
N LEU A 227 21.60 -0.19 -3.89
CA LEU A 227 21.70 1.26 -3.68
C LEU A 227 21.54 2.04 -4.99
N LEU A 228 22.13 1.56 -6.08
CA LEU A 228 21.98 2.18 -7.40
C LEU A 228 20.55 2.11 -7.91
N LYS A 229 19.87 0.96 -7.79
CA LYS A 229 18.46 0.82 -8.16
C LYS A 229 17.57 1.78 -7.38
N VAL A 230 17.80 1.93 -6.07
CA VAL A 230 17.05 2.89 -5.24
C VAL A 230 17.31 4.31 -5.72
N ALA A 231 18.57 4.70 -5.95
CA ALA A 231 18.91 6.04 -6.44
C ALA A 231 18.28 6.33 -7.81
N VAL A 232 18.39 5.40 -8.75
CA VAL A 232 17.75 5.49 -10.08
C VAL A 232 16.24 5.62 -9.93
N GLY A 233 15.62 4.82 -9.07
CA GLY A 233 14.17 4.86 -8.81
C GLY A 233 13.70 6.23 -8.32
N VAL A 234 14.38 6.79 -7.33
CA VAL A 234 14.09 8.12 -6.78
C VAL A 234 14.22 9.21 -7.85
N VAL A 235 15.34 9.21 -8.60
CA VAL A 235 15.59 10.19 -9.65
C VAL A 235 14.55 10.07 -10.79
N CYS A 236 14.25 8.86 -11.24
CA CYS A 236 13.26 8.61 -12.28
C CYS A 236 11.86 9.03 -11.83
N TYR A 237 11.46 8.68 -10.61
CA TYR A 237 10.13 9.07 -10.12
C TYR A 237 9.99 10.58 -9.97
N ALA A 238 11.01 11.25 -9.45
CA ALA A 238 11.05 12.71 -9.37
C ALA A 238 11.04 13.35 -10.77
N GLY A 239 11.80 12.80 -11.72
CA GLY A 239 11.84 13.25 -13.11
C GLY A 239 10.49 13.07 -13.82
N PHE A 240 9.87 11.90 -13.73
CA PHE A 240 8.53 11.67 -14.27
C PHE A 240 7.47 12.53 -13.58
N GLY A 241 7.58 12.72 -12.25
CA GLY A 241 6.70 13.60 -11.49
C GLY A 241 6.75 15.06 -11.97
N ALA A 242 7.94 15.55 -12.29
CA ALA A 242 8.15 16.88 -12.86
C ALA A 242 7.65 16.96 -14.32
N LEU A 243 7.95 15.95 -15.15
CA LEU A 243 7.55 15.89 -16.56
C LEU A 243 6.03 15.84 -16.71
N PHE A 244 5.35 15.01 -15.94
CA PHE A 244 3.88 14.91 -15.94
C PHE A 244 3.19 16.00 -15.10
N ARG A 245 3.98 16.92 -14.51
CA ARG A 245 3.49 18.01 -13.65
C ARG A 245 2.49 17.51 -12.61
N LEU A 246 2.85 16.44 -11.92
CA LEU A 246 1.99 15.82 -10.93
C LEU A 246 1.56 16.85 -9.89
N GLU A 247 0.25 17.03 -9.73
CA GLU A 247 -0.33 17.92 -8.70
C GLU A 247 0.16 17.53 -7.30
N ALA A 248 0.31 16.21 -7.05
CA ALA A 248 0.83 15.67 -5.80
C ALA A 248 2.23 16.19 -5.44
N MET A 249 3.11 16.35 -6.44
CA MET A 249 4.48 16.86 -6.21
C MET A 249 4.46 18.34 -5.78
N ARG A 250 3.58 19.15 -6.36
CA ARG A 250 3.41 20.56 -5.98
C ARG A 250 2.87 20.68 -4.55
N VAL A 251 1.83 19.90 -4.23
CA VAL A 251 1.24 19.87 -2.88
C VAL A 251 2.23 19.36 -1.84
N ALA A 252 2.98 18.29 -2.14
CA ALA A 252 4.02 17.80 -1.26
C ALA A 252 5.11 18.84 -1.00
N TRP A 253 5.54 19.57 -2.05
CA TRP A 253 6.53 20.64 -1.91
C TRP A 253 6.05 21.81 -1.05
N GLU A 254 4.78 22.22 -1.18
CA GLU A 254 4.17 23.24 -0.33
C GLU A 254 4.08 22.81 1.14
N LEU A 255 3.78 21.53 1.40
CA LEU A 255 3.76 20.99 2.75
C LEU A 255 5.16 20.97 3.38
N VAL A 256 6.17 20.55 2.63
CA VAL A 256 7.57 20.59 3.10
C VAL A 256 8.00 22.01 3.43
N LYS A 257 7.70 22.98 2.55
CA LYS A 257 8.00 24.40 2.84
C LYS A 257 7.33 24.94 4.11
N LYS A 258 6.13 24.46 4.43
CA LYS A 258 5.43 24.87 5.67
C LYS A 258 6.00 24.24 6.94
N LEU A 259 6.65 23.08 6.83
CA LEU A 259 7.29 22.40 7.96
C LEU A 259 8.64 23.04 8.35
N PHE A 260 9.30 23.70 7.40
CA PHE A 260 10.59 24.39 7.60
C PHE A 260 10.45 25.91 7.81
N ARG A 261 9.23 26.41 7.94
CA ARG A 261 8.90 27.79 8.39
C ARG A 261 8.31 27.79 9.78
#